data_2065e23c969e9ed5e9ab4417e956570d
#
_entry.id   2065e23c969e9ed5e9ab4417e956570d
#
_cell.length_a   1.000
_cell.length_b   1.000
_cell.length_c   1.000
_cell.angle_alpha   90.00
_cell.angle_beta   90.00
_cell.angle_gamma   90.00
#
_symmetry.space_group_name_H-M   'P 1'
#
loop_
_entity.id
_entity.type
_entity.pdbx_description
1 polymer ?
#
loop_
_entity_poly.entity_id
_entity_poly.type
_entity_poly.pdbx_seq_one_letter_code
_entity_poly.pdbx_strand_id
1 'polypeptide(L)'
;EQAHRQIPIKTIKGVKVALLSYTFGTNDHQPTHDYTVDTFDENKIKQDVKKAKQQSDVVLVSAHWGNEGKHQPNATQKKYAQIFADAGVDVVLGTHPHVMQPVKWVDRREGNRTLVAYSLGNFLNGQSTGNESNDLLGRIDFKISKKDKQFQVQDVKWRSMVNYYELTQHQNQFLKSNFKVMMLDDYNDKDATHHGRNQMDSSSMSLAH
;
A
#
# COMPACT_ATOMS: atom_id res chain seq x y z
N GLU A 1 19.97 14.06 -13.10
CA GLU A 1 20.40 13.34 -11.88
C GLU A 1 20.04 14.10 -10.60
N GLN A 2 20.40 15.39 -10.47
CA GLN A 2 20.06 16.18 -9.25
C GLN A 2 18.56 16.32 -9.02
N ALA A 3 17.76 16.51 -10.06
CA ALA A 3 16.29 16.63 -9.94
C ALA A 3 15.63 15.35 -9.44
N HIS A 4 16.18 14.17 -9.75
CA HIS A 4 15.66 12.87 -9.31
C HIS A 4 16.03 12.51 -7.86
N ARG A 5 16.94 13.25 -7.23
CA ARG A 5 17.34 13.06 -5.83
C ARG A 5 16.62 13.98 -4.85
N GLN A 6 15.68 14.80 -5.35
CA GLN A 6 14.86 15.65 -4.49
C GLN A 6 13.75 14.82 -3.84
N ILE A 7 13.65 14.92 -2.53
CA ILE A 7 12.58 14.27 -1.78
C ILE A 7 11.29 15.05 -2.01
N PRO A 8 10.21 14.42 -2.53
CA PRO A 8 8.92 15.08 -2.67
C PRO A 8 8.37 15.48 -1.30
N ILE A 9 8.09 16.77 -1.12
CA ILE A 9 7.48 17.28 0.10
C ILE A 9 6.17 17.98 -0.24
N LYS A 10 5.10 17.58 0.43
CA LYS A 10 3.78 18.20 0.31
C LYS A 10 3.34 18.83 1.63
N THR A 11 2.91 20.08 1.59
CA THR A 11 2.32 20.73 2.77
C THR A 11 0.82 20.48 2.80
N ILE A 12 0.35 19.86 3.86
CA ILE A 12 -1.07 19.51 4.08
C ILE A 12 -1.51 20.17 5.39
N LYS A 13 -2.40 21.15 5.32
CA LYS A 13 -2.90 21.90 6.49
C LYS A 13 -1.77 22.41 7.41
N GLY A 14 -0.69 22.92 6.80
CA GLY A 14 0.47 23.47 7.50
C GLY A 14 1.52 22.44 7.94
N VAL A 15 1.29 21.15 7.74
CA VAL A 15 2.25 20.07 8.06
C VAL A 15 3.01 19.69 6.79
N LYS A 16 4.33 19.71 6.84
CA LYS A 16 5.21 19.27 5.75
C LYS A 16 5.38 17.76 5.80
N VAL A 17 4.94 17.07 4.77
CA VAL A 17 4.98 15.61 4.65
C VAL A 17 5.97 15.24 3.55
N ALA A 18 7.04 14.55 3.89
CA ALA A 18 7.95 13.93 2.93
C ALA A 18 7.42 12.57 2.47
N LEU A 19 7.57 12.28 1.18
CA LEU A 19 7.15 11.03 0.57
C LEU A 19 8.36 10.29 0.01
N LEU A 20 8.64 9.10 0.52
CA LEU A 20 9.66 8.19 0.01
C LEU A 20 9.01 6.92 -0.52
N SER A 21 9.64 6.27 -1.50
CA SER A 21 9.13 5.03 -2.09
C SER A 21 10.27 4.05 -2.33
N TYR A 22 10.04 2.77 -1.99
CA TYR A 22 11.01 1.70 -2.20
C TYR A 22 10.31 0.45 -2.71
N THR A 23 11.02 -0.32 -3.54
CA THR A 23 10.54 -1.59 -4.06
C THR A 23 11.54 -2.73 -3.86
N PHE A 24 11.03 -3.97 -3.77
CA PHE A 24 11.90 -5.15 -3.72
C PHE A 24 12.52 -5.48 -5.08
N GLY A 25 11.93 -5.00 -6.18
CA GLY A 25 12.39 -5.28 -7.53
C GLY A 25 11.50 -4.66 -8.60
N THR A 26 11.78 -4.98 -9.84
CA THR A 26 11.17 -4.38 -11.05
C THR A 26 10.64 -5.42 -12.04
N ASN A 27 10.28 -6.63 -11.57
CA ASN A 27 9.72 -7.70 -12.41
C ASN A 27 10.51 -7.92 -13.71
N ASP A 28 11.80 -8.23 -13.60
CA ASP A 28 12.74 -8.47 -14.72
C ASP A 28 13.04 -7.25 -15.62
N HIS A 29 12.44 -6.10 -15.36
CA HIS A 29 12.81 -4.87 -16.05
C HIS A 29 14.01 -4.23 -15.36
N GLN A 30 15.14 -4.12 -16.07
CA GLN A 30 16.31 -3.42 -15.54
C GLN A 30 16.10 -1.91 -15.67
N PRO A 31 16.27 -1.14 -14.58
CA PRO A 31 16.23 0.32 -14.66
C PRO A 31 17.37 0.82 -15.56
N THR A 32 17.08 1.82 -16.37
CA THR A 32 18.09 2.43 -17.28
C THR A 32 19.18 3.16 -16.51
N HIS A 33 18.89 3.58 -15.26
CA HIS A 33 19.81 4.29 -14.38
C HIS A 33 19.52 3.96 -12.92
N ASP A 34 20.54 3.91 -12.07
CA ASP A 34 20.45 3.59 -10.64
C ASP A 34 19.55 4.54 -9.82
N TYR A 35 19.27 5.74 -10.36
CA TYR A 35 18.38 6.71 -9.71
C TYR A 35 16.91 6.61 -10.13
N THR A 36 16.58 5.70 -11.06
CA THR A 36 15.21 5.56 -11.59
C THR A 36 14.29 4.85 -10.61
N VAL A 37 14.82 3.87 -9.88
CA VAL A 37 14.07 3.04 -8.94
C VAL A 37 14.87 2.86 -7.66
N ASP A 38 14.26 3.19 -6.53
CA ASP A 38 14.86 2.95 -5.22
C ASP A 38 14.49 1.56 -4.72
N THR A 39 15.48 0.67 -4.70
CA THR A 39 15.34 -0.66 -4.11
C THR A 39 15.63 -0.63 -2.62
N PHE A 40 15.26 -1.72 -1.92
CA PHE A 40 15.52 -1.85 -0.49
C PHE A 40 17.02 -1.98 -0.20
N ASP A 41 17.62 -0.88 0.22
CA ASP A 41 18.98 -0.80 0.76
C ASP A 41 18.94 -0.07 2.11
N GLU A 42 19.45 -0.71 3.16
CA GLU A 42 19.36 -0.18 4.53
C GLU A 42 20.12 1.15 4.70
N ASN A 43 21.30 1.27 4.09
CA ASN A 43 22.11 2.49 4.22
C ASN A 43 21.46 3.65 3.48
N LYS A 44 20.95 3.38 2.27
CA LYS A 44 20.20 4.37 1.48
C LYS A 44 18.95 4.83 2.20
N ILE A 45 18.15 3.91 2.72
CA ILE A 45 16.94 4.22 3.50
C ILE A 45 17.27 5.16 4.67
N LYS A 46 18.30 4.83 5.46
CA LYS A 46 18.72 5.66 6.60
C LYS A 46 19.14 7.08 6.16
N GLN A 47 19.87 7.19 5.05
CA GLN A 47 20.31 8.49 4.50
C GLN A 47 19.12 9.30 4.01
N ASP A 48 18.22 8.70 3.24
CA ASP A 48 17.06 9.38 2.65
C ASP A 48 16.09 9.84 3.75
N VAL A 49 15.80 8.99 4.74
CA VAL A 49 14.96 9.35 5.88
C VAL A 49 15.58 10.48 6.71
N LYS A 50 16.91 10.44 6.94
CA LYS A 50 17.61 11.51 7.62
C LYS A 50 17.47 12.86 6.88
N LYS A 51 17.62 12.86 5.54
CA LYS A 51 17.42 14.06 4.71
C LYS A 51 15.96 14.52 4.73
N ALA A 52 15.00 13.58 4.66
CA ALA A 52 13.57 13.88 4.71
C ALA A 52 13.21 14.59 6.03
N LYS A 53 13.66 14.07 7.17
CA LYS A 53 13.42 14.65 8.50
C LYS A 53 14.01 16.06 8.70
N GLN A 54 15.04 16.44 7.96
CA GLN A 54 15.59 17.80 7.99
C GLN A 54 14.68 18.82 7.30
N GLN A 55 13.79 18.38 6.41
CA GLN A 55 13.00 19.23 5.52
C GLN A 55 11.48 19.11 5.77
N SER A 56 11.05 18.11 6.55
CA SER A 56 9.65 17.82 6.78
C SER A 56 9.33 17.56 8.24
N ASP A 57 8.06 17.64 8.56
CA ASP A 57 7.51 17.37 9.90
C ASP A 57 7.17 15.88 10.08
N VAL A 58 6.85 15.20 8.97
CA VAL A 58 6.41 13.81 8.93
C VAL A 58 7.00 13.13 7.71
N VAL A 59 7.41 11.87 7.85
CA VAL A 59 7.94 11.03 6.77
C VAL A 59 7.02 9.85 6.52
N LEU A 60 6.46 9.77 5.32
CA LEU A 60 5.71 8.62 4.80
C LEU A 60 6.56 7.81 3.84
N VAL A 61 6.46 6.49 3.93
CA VAL A 61 7.10 5.56 3.00
C VAL A 61 6.04 4.72 2.30
N SER A 62 6.09 4.65 0.98
CA SER A 62 5.43 3.63 0.17
C SER A 62 6.39 2.47 -0.03
N ALA A 63 6.01 1.25 0.39
CA ALA A 63 6.86 0.07 0.34
C ALA A 63 6.20 -1.02 -0.51
N HIS A 64 6.78 -1.31 -1.68
CA HIS A 64 6.33 -2.39 -2.55
C HIS A 64 7.12 -3.66 -2.23
N TRP A 65 6.50 -4.58 -1.48
CA TRP A 65 7.19 -5.69 -0.83
C TRP A 65 6.30 -6.91 -0.57
N GLY A 66 6.89 -8.00 -0.14
CA GLY A 66 6.17 -9.18 0.32
C GLY A 66 5.95 -10.23 -0.77
N ASN A 67 4.99 -11.10 -0.55
CA ASN A 67 4.62 -12.17 -1.47
C ASN A 67 3.14 -12.07 -1.81
N GLU A 68 2.81 -12.22 -3.08
CA GLU A 68 1.44 -12.20 -3.58
C GLU A 68 0.55 -13.25 -2.90
N GLY A 69 -0.70 -12.91 -2.63
CA GLY A 69 -1.70 -13.78 -2.04
C GLY A 69 -1.47 -14.13 -0.55
N LYS A 70 -0.41 -13.64 0.10
CA LYS A 70 -0.11 -13.97 1.50
C LYS A 70 -0.65 -12.90 2.45
N HIS A 71 -1.59 -13.30 3.32
CA HIS A 71 -2.19 -12.41 4.32
C HIS A 71 -1.28 -12.10 5.52
N GLN A 72 -0.16 -12.81 5.66
CA GLN A 72 0.82 -12.56 6.72
C GLN A 72 2.12 -12.01 6.14
N PRO A 73 2.68 -10.94 6.75
CA PRO A 73 3.93 -10.38 6.30
C PRO A 73 5.08 -11.38 6.50
N ASN A 74 5.94 -11.49 5.48
CA ASN A 74 7.12 -12.33 5.51
C ASN A 74 8.27 -11.71 6.35
N ALA A 75 9.39 -12.44 6.50
CA ALA A 75 10.53 -12.00 7.29
C ALA A 75 11.18 -10.72 6.71
N THR A 76 11.23 -10.60 5.39
CA THR A 76 11.78 -9.41 4.71
C THR A 76 10.95 -8.17 4.99
N GLN A 77 9.63 -8.27 4.90
CA GLN A 77 8.73 -7.16 5.25
C GLN A 77 8.93 -6.71 6.70
N LYS A 78 9.01 -7.65 7.64
CA LYS A 78 9.24 -7.36 9.07
C LYS A 78 10.60 -6.71 9.30
N LYS A 79 11.66 -7.20 8.64
CA LYS A 79 13.00 -6.62 8.70
C LYS A 79 13.00 -5.16 8.25
N TYR A 80 12.45 -4.87 7.08
CA TYR A 80 12.44 -3.50 6.55
C TYR A 80 11.47 -2.58 7.29
N ALA A 81 10.35 -3.10 7.82
CA ALA A 81 9.48 -2.34 8.73
C ALA A 81 10.26 -1.84 9.96
N GLN A 82 11.11 -2.69 10.54
CA GLN A 82 11.98 -2.30 11.66
C GLN A 82 13.05 -1.29 11.24
N ILE A 83 13.67 -1.46 10.07
CA ILE A 83 14.65 -0.50 9.53
C ILE A 83 14.01 0.88 9.33
N PHE A 84 12.81 0.94 8.75
CA PHE A 84 12.07 2.20 8.61
C PHE A 84 11.73 2.82 9.95
N ALA A 85 11.30 2.02 10.92
CA ALA A 85 10.98 2.49 12.26
C ALA A 85 12.24 3.08 12.94
N ASP A 86 13.35 2.36 12.94
CA ASP A 86 14.62 2.79 13.54
C ASP A 86 15.23 4.02 12.83
N ALA A 87 14.97 4.20 11.55
CA ALA A 87 15.33 5.41 10.82
C ALA A 87 14.43 6.61 11.15
N GLY A 88 13.25 6.39 11.76
CA GLY A 88 12.34 7.42 12.20
C GLY A 88 11.21 7.77 11.23
N VAL A 89 10.83 6.85 10.34
CA VAL A 89 9.64 6.95 9.48
C VAL A 89 8.37 6.96 10.34
N ASP A 90 7.40 7.81 10.02
CA ASP A 90 6.18 7.93 10.82
C ASP A 90 5.10 6.94 10.36
N VAL A 91 4.96 6.75 9.04
CA VAL A 91 3.98 5.82 8.45
C VAL A 91 4.62 5.06 7.30
N VAL A 92 4.38 3.75 7.26
CA VAL A 92 4.70 2.88 6.10
C VAL A 92 3.42 2.32 5.53
N LEU A 93 3.22 2.52 4.22
CA LEU A 93 2.11 1.99 3.44
C LEU A 93 2.65 0.91 2.50
N GLY A 94 2.37 -0.35 2.82
CA GLY A 94 2.80 -1.50 2.05
C GLY A 94 1.85 -1.81 0.90
N THR A 95 2.42 -2.30 -0.20
CA THR A 95 1.74 -2.75 -1.41
C THR A 95 2.40 -4.02 -1.95
N HIS A 96 1.92 -4.60 -3.03
CA HIS A 96 2.36 -5.79 -3.73
C HIS A 96 1.63 -7.10 -3.35
N PRO A 97 1.33 -7.45 -2.07
CA PRO A 97 0.70 -8.74 -1.79
C PRO A 97 -0.67 -8.94 -2.43
N HIS A 98 -1.29 -7.90 -2.99
CA HIS A 98 -2.63 -7.89 -3.59
C HIS A 98 -3.77 -8.31 -2.65
N VAL A 99 -3.45 -8.64 -1.41
CA VAL A 99 -4.37 -8.96 -0.34
C VAL A 99 -4.08 -8.10 0.88
N MET A 100 -5.06 -7.91 1.75
CA MET A 100 -4.88 -7.19 3.00
C MET A 100 -3.93 -7.96 3.94
N GLN A 101 -3.00 -7.24 4.54
CA GLN A 101 -2.13 -7.70 5.61
C GLN A 101 -2.31 -6.82 6.85
N PRO A 102 -1.87 -7.25 8.04
CA PRO A 102 -2.05 -6.52 9.28
C PRO A 102 -1.52 -5.09 9.24
N VAL A 103 -2.19 -4.22 10.01
CA VAL A 103 -1.68 -2.90 10.40
C VAL A 103 -1.14 -3.00 11.82
N LYS A 104 0.09 -2.57 12.04
CA LYS A 104 0.78 -2.67 13.33
C LYS A 104 1.55 -1.41 13.65
N TRP A 105 1.70 -1.15 14.95
CA TRP A 105 2.70 -0.25 15.45
C TRP A 105 4.02 -1.02 15.62
N VAL A 106 5.09 -0.46 15.09
CA VAL A 106 6.46 -0.98 15.22
C VAL A 106 7.24 -0.01 16.09
N ASP A 107 7.75 -0.50 17.20
CA ASP A 107 8.51 0.31 18.15
C ASP A 107 9.87 0.70 17.56
N ARG A 108 10.27 1.95 17.79
CA ARG A 108 11.58 2.50 17.43
C ARG A 108 12.55 2.27 18.58
N ARG A 109 13.83 2.12 18.30
CA ARG A 109 14.86 2.01 19.35
C ARG A 109 14.89 3.20 20.31
N GLU A 110 14.51 4.39 19.84
CA GLU A 110 14.53 5.64 20.59
C GLU A 110 13.13 6.04 21.13
N GLY A 111 12.29 5.08 21.46
CA GLY A 111 11.10 5.29 22.30
C GLY A 111 9.85 5.84 21.62
N ASN A 112 9.81 5.97 20.31
CA ASN A 112 8.59 6.29 19.55
C ASN A 112 8.18 5.07 18.72
N ARG A 113 7.10 5.17 17.91
CA ARG A 113 6.64 4.05 17.09
C ARG A 113 6.22 4.52 15.69
N THR A 114 6.31 3.59 14.75
CA THR A 114 5.94 3.76 13.34
C THR A 114 4.66 3.00 13.06
N LEU A 115 3.70 3.64 12.40
CA LEU A 115 2.51 2.95 11.91
C LEU A 115 2.87 2.22 10.61
N VAL A 116 2.69 0.89 10.57
CA VAL A 116 2.98 0.06 9.40
C VAL A 116 1.71 -0.67 8.97
N ALA A 117 1.16 -0.27 7.83
CA ALA A 117 0.19 -1.07 7.08
C ALA A 117 0.98 -1.96 6.13
N TYR A 118 1.08 -3.27 6.41
CA TYR A 118 1.91 -4.18 5.61
C TYR A 118 1.39 -4.37 4.19
N SER A 119 0.07 -4.38 3.99
CA SER A 119 -0.58 -4.27 2.69
C SER A 119 -2.03 -3.82 2.86
N LEU A 120 -2.46 -2.90 2.02
CA LEU A 120 -3.85 -2.43 1.97
C LEU A 120 -4.71 -3.23 0.98
N GLY A 121 -4.14 -4.19 0.25
CA GLY A 121 -4.81 -4.90 -0.83
C GLY A 121 -4.90 -4.06 -2.12
N ASN A 122 -5.77 -4.47 -3.04
CA ASN A 122 -5.94 -3.86 -4.35
C ASN A 122 -6.97 -2.73 -4.32
N PHE A 123 -6.58 -1.51 -4.66
CA PHE A 123 -7.52 -0.39 -4.75
C PHE A 123 -8.47 -0.53 -5.96
N LEU A 124 -7.89 -0.68 -7.15
CA LEU A 124 -8.63 -0.94 -8.39
C LEU A 124 -7.75 -1.84 -9.25
N ASN A 125 -8.24 -3.02 -9.60
CA ASN A 125 -7.44 -3.96 -10.37
C ASN A 125 -8.30 -4.83 -11.29
N GLY A 126 -7.67 -5.29 -12.37
CA GLY A 126 -8.25 -6.23 -13.31
C GLY A 126 -7.83 -7.68 -13.11
N GLN A 127 -7.15 -8.01 -12.01
CA GLN A 127 -6.70 -9.40 -11.77
C GLN A 127 -7.89 -10.37 -11.81
N SER A 128 -7.73 -11.43 -12.56
CA SER A 128 -8.82 -12.30 -12.97
C SER A 128 -8.82 -13.65 -12.28
N THR A 129 -7.76 -14.06 -11.61
CA THR A 129 -7.59 -15.45 -11.23
C THR A 129 -7.21 -15.68 -9.78
N GLY A 130 -7.75 -16.77 -9.25
CA GLY A 130 -7.26 -17.45 -8.06
C GLY A 130 -7.58 -16.77 -6.74
N ASN A 131 -7.01 -17.35 -5.69
CA ASN A 131 -7.06 -16.82 -4.33
C ASN A 131 -6.36 -15.46 -4.15
N GLU A 132 -5.67 -14.99 -5.18
CA GLU A 132 -4.87 -13.77 -5.19
C GLU A 132 -5.69 -12.53 -5.54
N SER A 133 -6.80 -12.67 -6.27
CA SER A 133 -7.72 -11.57 -6.54
C SER A 133 -8.66 -11.35 -5.37
N ASN A 134 -8.15 -10.83 -4.28
CA ASN A 134 -9.00 -10.42 -3.17
C ASN A 134 -9.63 -9.07 -3.52
N ASP A 135 -10.95 -9.04 -3.66
CA ASP A 135 -11.71 -7.82 -3.94
C ASP A 135 -11.95 -6.97 -2.68
N LEU A 136 -11.43 -7.42 -1.55
CA LEU A 136 -11.42 -6.64 -0.33
C LEU A 136 -10.11 -5.85 -0.20
N LEU A 137 -10.23 -4.60 0.19
CA LEU A 137 -9.09 -3.72 0.46
C LEU A 137 -9.33 -2.91 1.74
N GLY A 138 -8.24 -2.38 2.29
CA GLY A 138 -8.28 -1.56 3.49
C GLY A 138 -8.11 -0.09 3.17
N ARG A 139 -8.90 0.75 3.83
CA ARG A 139 -8.64 2.17 3.96
C ARG A 139 -8.14 2.47 5.36
N ILE A 140 -7.02 3.17 5.45
CA ILE A 140 -6.48 3.63 6.72
C ILE A 140 -6.61 5.15 6.82
N ASP A 141 -7.30 5.63 7.83
CA ASP A 141 -7.39 7.05 8.18
C ASP A 141 -6.59 7.28 9.45
N PHE A 142 -5.81 8.33 9.52
CA PHE A 142 -5.08 8.74 10.71
C PHE A 142 -4.95 10.26 10.79
N LYS A 143 -4.75 10.76 12.00
CA LYS A 143 -4.44 12.18 12.23
C LYS A 143 -2.97 12.35 12.54
N ILE A 144 -2.43 13.48 12.10
CA ILE A 144 -1.13 13.97 12.52
C ILE A 144 -1.37 15.17 13.44
N SER A 145 -0.89 15.07 14.66
CA SER A 145 -1.00 16.14 15.65
C SER A 145 0.35 16.47 16.25
N LYS A 146 0.53 17.72 16.67
CA LYS A 146 1.74 18.17 17.36
C LYS A 146 1.56 18.01 18.87
N LYS A 147 2.46 17.23 19.49
CA LYS A 147 2.54 17.08 20.94
C LYS A 147 3.99 17.25 21.38
N ASP A 148 4.24 18.07 22.39
CA ASP A 148 5.59 18.31 22.94
C ASP A 148 6.62 18.67 21.87
N LYS A 149 6.24 19.55 20.93
CA LYS A 149 7.04 20.00 19.78
C LYS A 149 7.31 18.92 18.71
N GLN A 150 6.80 17.70 18.86
CA GLN A 150 6.93 16.62 17.91
C GLN A 150 5.59 16.29 17.23
N PHE A 151 5.63 15.92 15.95
CA PHE A 151 4.46 15.42 15.26
C PHE A 151 4.29 13.92 15.55
N GLN A 152 3.05 13.51 15.76
CA GLN A 152 2.69 12.14 16.08
C GLN A 152 1.47 11.71 15.28
N VAL A 153 1.49 10.44 14.86
CA VAL A 153 0.34 9.78 14.24
C VAL A 153 -0.62 9.32 15.33
N GLN A 154 -1.89 9.69 15.20
CA GLN A 154 -2.94 9.40 16.19
C GLN A 154 -4.27 9.07 15.49
N ASP A 155 -5.26 8.63 16.26
CA ASP A 155 -6.63 8.36 15.79
C ASP A 155 -6.67 7.45 14.53
N VAL A 156 -5.87 6.38 14.57
CA VAL A 156 -5.81 5.43 13.46
C VAL A 156 -7.11 4.66 13.39
N LYS A 157 -7.77 4.72 12.22
CA LYS A 157 -9.00 3.98 11.92
C LYS A 157 -8.79 3.12 10.69
N TRP A 158 -9.24 1.91 10.75
CA TRP A 158 -9.29 0.98 9.64
C TRP A 158 -10.73 0.83 9.15
N ARG A 159 -10.93 0.86 7.84
CA ARG A 159 -12.21 0.57 7.21
C ARG A 159 -12.02 -0.35 6.02
N SER A 160 -12.88 -1.36 5.91
CA SER A 160 -12.88 -2.26 4.76
C SER A 160 -13.60 -1.62 3.57
N MET A 161 -13.08 -1.89 2.39
CA MET A 161 -13.67 -1.46 1.11
C MET A 161 -13.77 -2.67 0.19
N VAL A 162 -14.61 -2.57 -0.83
CA VAL A 162 -14.81 -3.59 -1.86
C VAL A 162 -14.40 -3.01 -3.21
N ASN A 163 -13.63 -3.78 -3.96
CA ASN A 163 -13.38 -3.55 -5.36
C ASN A 163 -14.45 -4.28 -6.18
N TYR A 164 -15.56 -3.59 -6.42
CA TYR A 164 -16.70 -4.10 -7.17
C TYR A 164 -16.43 -4.03 -8.67
N TYR A 165 -16.90 -5.04 -9.39
CA TYR A 165 -16.95 -5.05 -10.86
C TYR A 165 -18.11 -5.93 -11.30
N GLU A 166 -18.57 -5.74 -12.54
CA GLU A 166 -19.54 -6.58 -13.22
C GLU A 166 -18.87 -7.42 -14.31
N LEU A 167 -19.49 -8.52 -14.69
CA LEU A 167 -19.06 -9.32 -15.84
C LEU A 167 -19.89 -8.93 -17.07
N THR A 168 -19.23 -8.58 -18.14
CA THR A 168 -19.84 -8.36 -19.46
C THR A 168 -19.38 -9.42 -20.42
N GLN A 169 -20.32 -10.13 -21.03
CA GLN A 169 -19.99 -11.11 -22.04
C GLN A 169 -19.55 -10.40 -23.32
N HIS A 170 -18.37 -10.78 -23.82
CA HIS A 170 -17.86 -10.33 -25.10
C HIS A 170 -17.41 -11.56 -25.89
N GLN A 171 -18.15 -11.88 -26.96
CA GLN A 171 -17.97 -13.14 -27.69
C GLN A 171 -18.08 -14.36 -26.74
N ASN A 172 -17.03 -15.17 -26.64
CA ASN A 172 -16.99 -16.36 -25.77
C ASN A 172 -16.26 -16.14 -24.44
N GLN A 173 -16.02 -14.88 -24.04
CA GLN A 173 -15.28 -14.52 -22.84
C GLN A 173 -16.07 -13.54 -21.97
N PHE A 174 -15.83 -13.59 -20.66
CA PHE A 174 -16.31 -12.59 -19.73
C PHE A 174 -15.19 -11.60 -19.41
N LEU A 175 -15.50 -10.31 -19.55
CA LEU A 175 -14.61 -9.21 -19.23
C LEU A 175 -15.12 -8.49 -17.97
N LYS A 176 -14.22 -8.11 -17.09
CA LYS A 176 -14.55 -7.23 -15.97
C LYS A 176 -14.85 -5.83 -16.48
N SER A 177 -15.95 -5.26 -16.02
CA SER A 177 -16.44 -3.94 -16.40
C SER A 177 -17.08 -3.23 -15.20
N ASN A 178 -17.48 -1.97 -15.37
CA ASN A 178 -18.22 -1.20 -14.36
C ASN A 178 -17.54 -1.20 -12.98
N PHE A 179 -16.22 -1.04 -12.96
CA PHE A 179 -15.44 -1.02 -11.72
C PHE A 179 -15.86 0.11 -10.79
N LYS A 180 -16.01 -0.22 -9.51
CA LYS A 180 -16.25 0.74 -8.43
C LYS A 180 -15.47 0.31 -7.19
N VAL A 181 -14.91 1.27 -6.48
CA VAL A 181 -14.39 1.04 -5.13
C VAL A 181 -15.34 1.71 -4.15
N MET A 182 -15.93 0.93 -3.26
CA MET A 182 -16.91 1.40 -2.28
C MET A 182 -16.57 0.93 -0.88
N MET A 183 -17.11 1.61 0.13
CA MET A 183 -17.01 1.14 1.52
C MET A 183 -17.79 -0.16 1.65
N LEU A 184 -17.28 -1.11 2.46
CA LEU A 184 -17.99 -2.37 2.71
C LEU A 184 -19.37 -2.14 3.33
N ASP A 185 -19.51 -1.10 4.16
CA ASP A 185 -20.78 -0.73 4.78
C ASP A 185 -21.82 -0.24 3.76
N ASP A 186 -21.39 0.22 2.58
CA ASP A 186 -22.29 0.65 1.49
C ASP A 186 -22.60 -0.49 0.51
N TYR A 187 -21.92 -1.64 0.63
CA TYR A 187 -22.12 -2.83 -0.22
C TYR A 187 -23.35 -3.60 0.23
N ASN A 188 -24.35 -3.70 -0.63
CA ASN A 188 -25.66 -4.27 -0.32
C ASN A 188 -25.98 -5.51 -1.16
N ASP A 189 -27.12 -6.14 -0.91
CA ASP A 189 -27.56 -7.39 -1.60
C ASP A 189 -27.68 -7.20 -3.12
N LYS A 190 -28.07 -6.01 -3.59
CA LYS A 190 -28.14 -5.70 -5.03
C LYS A 190 -26.73 -5.68 -5.63
N ASP A 191 -25.77 -5.05 -4.96
CA ASP A 191 -24.38 -5.06 -5.38
C ASP A 191 -23.84 -6.49 -5.37
N ALA A 192 -24.11 -7.26 -4.33
CA ALA A 192 -23.70 -8.67 -4.22
C ALA A 192 -24.22 -9.53 -5.38
N THR A 193 -25.50 -9.33 -5.77
CA THR A 193 -26.11 -10.05 -6.89
C THR A 193 -25.46 -9.75 -8.24
N HIS A 194 -25.01 -8.52 -8.46
CA HIS A 194 -24.42 -8.08 -9.73
C HIS A 194 -22.89 -8.14 -9.73
N HIS A 195 -22.27 -8.33 -8.57
CA HIS A 195 -20.82 -8.40 -8.47
C HIS A 195 -20.30 -9.62 -9.22
N GLY A 196 -19.43 -9.38 -10.20
CA GLY A 196 -18.90 -10.41 -11.08
C GLY A 196 -18.24 -11.58 -10.35
N ARG A 197 -17.64 -11.33 -9.17
CA ARG A 197 -17.08 -12.39 -8.34
C ARG A 197 -18.13 -13.44 -7.95
N ASN A 198 -19.32 -13.02 -7.60
CA ASN A 198 -20.40 -13.91 -7.16
C ASN A 198 -21.09 -14.61 -8.35
N GLN A 199 -20.83 -14.14 -9.57
CA GLN A 199 -21.34 -14.75 -10.81
C GLN A 199 -20.35 -15.75 -11.43
N MET A 200 -19.12 -15.82 -10.90
CA MET A 200 -18.12 -16.79 -11.35
C MET A 200 -18.41 -18.15 -10.73
N ASP A 201 -18.89 -19.08 -11.53
CA ASP A 201 -18.82 -20.49 -11.18
C ASP A 201 -17.42 -21.02 -11.55
N SER A 202 -16.74 -21.59 -10.57
CA SER A 202 -15.33 -22.01 -10.66
C SER A 202 -15.04 -23.08 -11.75
N SER A 203 -16.06 -23.62 -12.36
CA SER A 203 -15.93 -24.72 -13.34
C SER A 203 -16.07 -24.30 -14.81
N SER A 204 -16.51 -23.08 -15.13
CA SER A 204 -16.95 -22.75 -16.50
C SER A 204 -16.46 -21.42 -17.11
N MET A 205 -15.71 -20.59 -16.40
CA MET A 205 -15.31 -19.28 -16.90
C MET A 205 -13.80 -19.12 -17.06
N SER A 206 -13.32 -18.96 -18.29
CA SER A 206 -12.02 -18.37 -18.55
C SER A 206 -12.18 -16.83 -18.64
N LEU A 207 -11.46 -16.11 -17.81
CA LEU A 207 -11.34 -14.66 -17.93
C LEU A 207 -10.24 -14.34 -18.95
N ALA A 208 -10.50 -13.41 -19.87
CA ALA A 208 -9.47 -12.86 -20.73
C ALA A 208 -8.52 -11.96 -19.91
N HIS A 209 -7.24 -12.11 -20.14
CA HIS A 209 -6.18 -11.25 -19.56
C HIS A 209 -6.05 -9.95 -20.33
#